data_7b6065fd76100c29929636ea1d2d89ec
#
_entry.id   7b6065fd76100c29929636ea1d2d89ec
#
_cell.length_a   1.000
_cell.length_b   1.000
_cell.length_c   1.000
_cell.angle_alpha   90.00
_cell.angle_beta   90.00
_cell.angle_gamma   90.00
#
_symmetry.space_group_name_H-M   'P 1'
#
loop_
_entity.id
_entity.type
_entity.pdbx_description
1 polymer ?
#
loop_
_entity_poly.entity_id
_entity_poly.type
_entity_poly.pdbx_seq_one_letter_code
_entity_poly.pdbx_strand_id
1 'polypeptide(L)'
;MNPNRLLAARMFAAAFTACQNEGTEDVPAPATQVMPDERHLNNVRQLTFGGDNSEAFWGFGSNALVYQTTQPQAGIPCDQIFVMPLDSLSTPDADMRPFRVSSGLGRTTCPYFLPGDSVVVYATTEQADIACPEVPERGPEGRYVWPIYPTYDLVLHNLNTNEKNVIAASSSYDAEATVSPKGDRMVFTSTRNGDLDLYTCDLDGRNVRQVTNTLGYDGGAFFSPDGEWLLWRASRPQTEEEVEKYKALLEQNMVEPTSMELFVAKANGSEMKQITTLGGANWAPFFHPSGDKVLFSSNHKTGRFPFNIFMINLDGSGLEQITFDEAFDSFPMFSPDGTKLAFSSNRNNGRTRNTNVFVADWVE
;
A
#
# COMPACT_ATOMS: atom_id res chain seq x y z
N MET A 1 -90.06 3.78 -9.19
CA MET A 1 -89.21 2.98 -10.14
C MET A 1 -87.89 2.72 -9.54
N ASN A 2 -87.82 1.51 -9.14
CA ASN A 2 -86.69 0.69 -9.08
C ASN A 2 -85.64 0.73 -7.96
N PRO A 3 -85.03 -0.40 -7.75
CA PRO A 3 -85.08 -1.11 -6.49
C PRO A 3 -83.69 -1.34 -5.87
N ASN A 4 -83.75 -1.75 -4.64
CA ASN A 4 -82.79 -2.60 -3.85
C ASN A 4 -81.44 -2.96 -4.49
N ARG A 5 -80.36 -2.61 -3.76
CA ARG A 5 -79.17 -3.47 -3.73
C ARG A 5 -78.69 -3.69 -2.28
N LEU A 6 -78.73 -4.97 -1.90
CA LEU A 6 -78.15 -5.50 -0.67
C LEU A 6 -76.65 -5.18 -0.57
N LEU A 7 -76.22 -4.70 0.60
CA LEU A 7 -74.83 -4.69 1.00
C LEU A 7 -74.48 -6.05 1.60
N ALA A 8 -73.57 -6.78 0.97
CA ALA A 8 -72.91 -7.93 1.54
C ALA A 8 -71.65 -7.50 2.25
N ALA A 9 -71.65 -7.63 3.53
CA ALA A 9 -70.40 -7.43 4.34
C ALA A 9 -69.47 -8.63 4.12
N ARG A 10 -68.31 -8.38 3.57
CA ARG A 10 -67.21 -9.32 3.55
C ARG A 10 -66.28 -9.05 4.74
N MET A 11 -66.24 -9.99 5.70
CA MET A 11 -65.21 -10.06 6.74
C MET A 11 -63.86 -10.34 6.06
N PHE A 12 -62.91 -9.46 6.22
CA PHE A 12 -61.50 -9.73 5.95
C PHE A 12 -60.90 -10.33 7.20
N ALA A 13 -60.57 -11.62 7.18
CA ALA A 13 -59.71 -12.25 8.16
C ALA A 13 -58.26 -11.79 7.87
N ALA A 14 -57.69 -11.01 8.77
CA ALA A 14 -56.26 -10.67 8.74
C ALA A 14 -55.48 -11.91 9.18
N ALA A 15 -54.80 -12.52 8.23
CA ALA A 15 -53.77 -13.52 8.53
C ALA A 15 -52.51 -12.79 8.98
N PHE A 16 -52.18 -12.91 10.26
CA PHE A 16 -50.85 -12.55 10.78
C PHE A 16 -49.86 -13.59 10.27
N THR A 17 -49.10 -13.21 9.24
CA THR A 17 -47.88 -13.94 8.84
C THR A 17 -46.81 -13.58 9.85
N ALA A 18 -46.40 -14.52 10.68
CA ALA A 18 -45.24 -14.40 11.51
C ALA A 18 -44.01 -14.24 10.59
N CYS A 19 -43.31 -13.11 10.71
CA CYS A 19 -41.96 -12.97 10.18
C CYS A 19 -41.10 -14.00 10.90
N GLN A 20 -40.72 -15.05 10.19
CA GLN A 20 -39.61 -15.89 10.61
C GLN A 20 -38.35 -15.04 10.58
N ASN A 21 -37.67 -14.92 11.69
CA ASN A 21 -36.31 -14.46 11.79
C ASN A 21 -35.48 -15.33 10.82
N GLU A 22 -35.06 -14.78 9.69
CA GLU A 22 -33.95 -15.35 8.94
C GLU A 22 -32.72 -15.25 9.85
N GLY A 23 -32.28 -16.43 10.29
CA GLY A 23 -31.07 -16.54 11.09
C GLY A 23 -29.93 -15.84 10.35
N THR A 24 -29.26 -14.95 11.04
CA THR A 24 -27.95 -14.48 10.64
C THR A 24 -27.08 -15.72 10.46
N GLU A 25 -26.76 -16.08 9.20
CA GLU A 25 -25.70 -17.06 8.98
C GLU A 25 -24.46 -16.53 9.69
N ASP A 26 -24.01 -17.27 10.69
CA ASP A 26 -22.71 -17.07 11.32
C ASP A 26 -21.67 -17.12 10.19
N VAL A 27 -21.15 -15.96 9.79
CA VAL A 27 -19.98 -15.88 8.91
C VAL A 27 -18.86 -16.51 9.73
N PRO A 28 -18.35 -17.70 9.33
CA PRO A 28 -17.29 -18.34 10.10
C PRO A 28 -16.11 -17.38 10.16
N ALA A 29 -15.55 -17.26 11.37
CA ALA A 29 -14.30 -16.49 11.57
C ALA A 29 -13.29 -16.96 10.52
N PRO A 30 -12.62 -16.03 9.80
CA PRO A 30 -11.70 -16.40 8.74
C PRO A 30 -10.66 -17.38 9.28
N ALA A 31 -10.58 -18.53 8.63
CA ALA A 31 -9.65 -19.59 9.02
C ALA A 31 -8.22 -19.02 9.03
N THR A 32 -7.46 -19.39 10.05
CA THR A 32 -6.04 -19.08 10.13
C THR A 32 -5.33 -19.61 8.89
N GLN A 33 -4.71 -18.73 8.09
CA GLN A 33 -4.17 -19.06 6.77
C GLN A 33 -2.64 -19.05 6.78
N VAL A 34 -2.05 -19.76 7.74
CA VAL A 34 -0.59 -19.95 7.81
C VAL A 34 -0.20 -21.14 6.95
N MET A 35 0.78 -20.95 6.06
CA MET A 35 1.39 -22.06 5.33
C MET A 35 2.37 -22.81 6.25
N PRO A 36 2.60 -24.12 6.07
CA PRO A 36 3.41 -24.93 6.98
C PRO A 36 4.83 -24.41 7.23
N ASP A 37 5.40 -23.71 6.23
CA ASP A 37 6.79 -23.22 6.28
C ASP A 37 6.89 -21.77 6.75
N GLU A 38 5.77 -21.07 6.98
CA GLU A 38 5.69 -19.66 7.43
C GLU A 38 5.92 -19.54 8.94
N ARG A 39 7.10 -19.95 9.41
CA ARG A 39 7.42 -20.07 10.84
C ARG A 39 7.39 -18.76 11.64
N HIS A 40 7.55 -17.63 10.95
CA HIS A 40 7.51 -16.28 11.56
C HIS A 40 6.10 -15.70 11.64
N LEU A 41 5.10 -16.33 11.03
CA LEU A 41 3.74 -15.84 10.98
C LEU A 41 2.80 -16.71 11.81
N ASN A 42 2.09 -16.07 12.73
CA ASN A 42 1.03 -16.73 13.52
C ASN A 42 -0.28 -15.95 13.36
N ASN A 43 -1.42 -16.62 13.55
CA ASN A 43 -2.73 -15.99 13.54
C ASN A 43 -2.98 -15.09 12.29
N VAL A 44 -2.56 -15.56 11.12
CA VAL A 44 -2.74 -14.80 9.87
C VAL A 44 -4.22 -14.57 9.61
N ARG A 45 -4.62 -13.31 9.49
CA ARG A 45 -6.00 -12.89 9.25
C ARG A 45 -6.10 -12.00 8.03
N GLN A 46 -7.06 -12.27 7.18
CA GLN A 46 -7.44 -11.41 6.07
C GLN A 46 -8.35 -10.28 6.57
N LEU A 47 -8.03 -9.04 6.21
CA LEU A 47 -8.76 -7.85 6.66
C LEU A 47 -9.63 -7.21 5.57
N THR A 48 -9.27 -7.39 4.28
CA THR A 48 -10.03 -6.85 3.15
C THR A 48 -10.48 -7.97 2.22
N PHE A 49 -11.57 -7.74 1.48
CA PHE A 49 -12.19 -8.75 0.62
C PHE A 49 -12.62 -8.14 -0.71
N GLY A 50 -12.10 -8.69 -1.80
CA GLY A 50 -12.41 -8.24 -3.16
C GLY A 50 -11.72 -6.93 -3.56
N GLY A 51 -11.54 -6.73 -4.87
CA GLY A 51 -10.76 -5.62 -5.41
C GLY A 51 -9.25 -5.78 -5.22
N ASP A 52 -8.50 -4.72 -5.48
CA ASP A 52 -7.07 -4.64 -5.22
C ASP A 52 -6.82 -3.73 -4.02
N ASN A 53 -6.39 -4.32 -2.91
CA ASN A 53 -6.10 -3.65 -1.64
C ASN A 53 -4.63 -3.86 -1.31
N SER A 54 -3.85 -2.78 -1.23
CA SER A 54 -2.40 -2.86 -1.07
C SER A 54 -1.84 -1.70 -0.28
N GLU A 55 -0.53 -1.76 -0.01
CA GLU A 55 0.22 -0.71 0.67
C GLU A 55 -0.43 -0.33 2.01
N ALA A 56 -0.67 -1.34 2.85
CA ALA A 56 -1.26 -1.16 4.16
C ALA A 56 -0.18 -0.80 5.19
N PHE A 57 -0.26 0.41 5.74
CA PHE A 57 0.70 0.94 6.70
C PHE A 57 0.06 1.20 8.04
N TRP A 58 0.77 0.80 9.10
CA TRP A 58 0.32 1.00 10.49
C TRP A 58 0.33 2.48 10.88
N GLY A 59 -0.65 2.87 11.68
CA GLY A 59 -0.58 4.08 12.48
C GLY A 59 0.46 3.96 13.59
N PHE A 60 0.97 5.08 14.06
CA PHE A 60 1.97 5.15 15.15
C PHE A 60 1.45 4.54 16.46
N GLY A 61 0.13 4.54 16.67
CA GLY A 61 -0.53 3.92 17.82
C GLY A 61 -0.78 2.42 17.69
N SER A 62 -0.40 1.76 16.59
CA SER A 62 -0.66 0.33 16.30
C SER A 62 -2.15 -0.07 16.29
N ASN A 63 -3.06 0.89 16.19
CA ASN A 63 -4.51 0.68 16.30
C ASN A 63 -5.30 0.94 15.00
N ALA A 64 -4.61 1.26 13.92
CA ALA A 64 -5.20 1.46 12.60
C ALA A 64 -4.23 1.10 11.49
N LEU A 65 -4.78 0.77 10.33
CA LEU A 65 -4.07 0.69 9.05
C LEU A 65 -4.61 1.75 8.11
N VAL A 66 -3.73 2.40 7.34
CA VAL A 66 -4.09 3.16 6.15
C VAL A 66 -3.65 2.35 4.93
N TYR A 67 -4.47 2.29 3.88
CA TYR A 67 -4.19 1.50 2.68
C TYR A 67 -4.86 2.10 1.45
N GLN A 68 -4.44 1.68 0.27
CA GLN A 68 -5.11 2.01 -0.98
C GLN A 68 -5.95 0.85 -1.50
N THR A 69 -7.04 1.19 -2.19
CA THR A 69 -7.94 0.20 -2.80
C THR A 69 -8.50 0.66 -4.12
N THR A 70 -8.56 -0.27 -5.08
CA THR A 70 -9.37 -0.19 -6.31
C THR A 70 -10.39 -1.32 -6.29
N GLN A 71 -11.68 -0.98 -6.36
CA GLN A 71 -12.78 -1.95 -6.39
C GLN A 71 -13.92 -1.46 -7.29
N PRO A 72 -13.81 -1.62 -8.62
CA PRO A 72 -14.78 -1.08 -9.57
C PRO A 72 -16.22 -1.53 -9.32
N GLN A 73 -16.42 -2.79 -8.89
CA GLN A 73 -17.74 -3.34 -8.56
C GLN A 73 -18.40 -2.66 -7.35
N ALA A 74 -17.60 -2.06 -6.46
CA ALA A 74 -18.07 -1.26 -5.32
C ALA A 74 -18.10 0.26 -5.64
N GLY A 75 -17.91 0.66 -6.90
CA GLY A 75 -17.92 2.06 -7.29
C GLY A 75 -16.60 2.80 -6.99
N ILE A 76 -15.49 2.07 -6.86
CA ILE A 76 -14.13 2.60 -6.65
C ILE A 76 -13.27 2.20 -7.87
N PRO A 77 -13.40 2.92 -9.00
CA PRO A 77 -12.73 2.54 -10.26
C PRO A 77 -11.23 2.86 -10.29
N CYS A 78 -10.75 3.64 -9.33
CA CYS A 78 -9.41 4.19 -9.23
C CYS A 78 -8.92 4.05 -7.80
N ASP A 79 -7.62 3.90 -7.60
CA ASP A 79 -7.07 3.78 -6.25
C ASP A 79 -7.52 4.94 -5.36
N GLN A 80 -8.07 4.61 -4.22
CA GLN A 80 -8.52 5.54 -3.19
C GLN A 80 -7.97 5.13 -1.82
N ILE A 81 -7.77 6.10 -0.95
CA ILE A 81 -7.21 5.88 0.37
C ILE A 81 -8.30 5.61 1.39
N PHE A 82 -8.08 4.56 2.18
CA PHE A 82 -8.95 4.15 3.28
C PHE A 82 -8.16 3.98 4.57
N VAL A 83 -8.84 4.21 5.68
CA VAL A 83 -8.36 3.86 7.03
C VAL A 83 -9.22 2.75 7.58
N MET A 84 -8.59 1.75 8.15
CA MET A 84 -9.22 0.63 8.87
C MET A 84 -8.82 0.70 10.34
N PRO A 85 -9.74 1.04 11.26
CA PRO A 85 -9.50 0.94 12.69
C PRO A 85 -9.31 -0.52 13.10
N LEU A 86 -8.38 -0.77 14.02
CA LEU A 86 -8.04 -2.12 14.51
C LEU A 86 -8.24 -2.28 16.02
N ASP A 87 -8.91 -1.34 16.68
CA ASP A 87 -9.07 -1.25 18.14
C ASP A 87 -9.60 -2.51 18.81
N SER A 88 -10.00 -3.49 18.03
CA SER A 88 -10.59 -4.69 18.53
C SER A 88 -10.20 -5.96 17.78
N LEU A 89 -8.96 -6.08 17.35
CA LEU A 89 -8.46 -7.39 16.91
C LEU A 89 -8.66 -8.50 17.98
N SER A 90 -9.00 -8.12 19.21
CA SER A 90 -9.31 -9.01 20.34
C SER A 90 -10.79 -9.25 20.57
N THR A 91 -11.71 -8.52 19.93
CA THR A 91 -13.17 -8.72 20.09
C THR A 91 -13.82 -8.98 18.74
N PRO A 92 -14.58 -10.10 18.57
CA PRO A 92 -15.19 -10.47 17.28
C PRO A 92 -16.23 -9.48 16.74
N ASP A 93 -16.78 -8.62 17.60
CA ASP A 93 -17.92 -7.74 17.29
C ASP A 93 -17.56 -6.26 17.09
N ALA A 94 -16.30 -5.90 17.07
CA ALA A 94 -15.97 -4.51 16.86
C ALA A 94 -16.14 -4.10 15.40
N ASP A 95 -16.71 -2.94 15.22
CA ASP A 95 -16.99 -2.35 13.91
C ASP A 95 -15.67 -1.91 13.20
N MET A 96 -14.95 -2.89 12.64
CA MET A 96 -13.74 -2.66 11.84
C MET A 96 -14.10 -2.18 10.42
N ARG A 97 -15.11 -1.33 10.28
CA ARG A 97 -15.45 -0.83 8.96
C ARG A 97 -14.43 0.19 8.48
N PRO A 98 -13.76 -0.10 7.36
CA PRO A 98 -12.91 0.89 6.76
C PRO A 98 -13.72 2.10 6.29
N PHE A 99 -13.14 3.28 6.41
CA PHE A 99 -13.72 4.50 5.87
C PHE A 99 -12.75 5.17 4.89
N ARG A 100 -13.33 5.77 3.85
CA ARG A 100 -12.55 6.45 2.82
C ARG A 100 -12.04 7.80 3.34
N VAL A 101 -10.74 8.05 3.15
CA VAL A 101 -10.06 9.30 3.47
C VAL A 101 -10.02 10.21 2.25
N SER A 102 -9.63 9.69 1.09
CA SER A 102 -9.56 10.48 -0.15
C SER A 102 -10.95 10.88 -0.65
N SER A 103 -11.02 11.88 -1.53
CA SER A 103 -12.29 12.45 -2.03
C SER A 103 -13.12 11.49 -2.88
N GLY A 104 -12.48 10.52 -3.52
CA GLY A 104 -13.06 9.69 -4.57
C GLY A 104 -12.81 10.24 -5.97
N LEU A 105 -12.08 11.36 -6.07
CA LEU A 105 -11.70 12.00 -7.33
C LEU A 105 -10.22 11.74 -7.62
N GLY A 106 -9.87 11.73 -8.91
CA GLY A 106 -8.53 11.43 -9.37
C GLY A 106 -8.06 10.03 -8.94
N ARG A 107 -6.78 9.79 -9.03
CA ARG A 107 -6.09 8.60 -8.50
C ARG A 107 -5.28 8.99 -7.28
N THR A 108 -5.27 8.16 -6.27
CA THR A 108 -4.45 8.35 -5.06
C THR A 108 -3.52 7.16 -4.85
N THR A 109 -2.41 7.34 -4.15
CA THR A 109 -1.47 6.24 -3.88
C THR A 109 -0.63 6.50 -2.63
N CYS A 110 0.00 5.44 -2.13
CA CYS A 110 1.05 5.45 -1.11
C CYS A 110 0.69 6.31 0.12
N PRO A 111 -0.36 5.95 0.85
CA PRO A 111 -0.73 6.69 2.05
C PRO A 111 0.22 6.40 3.21
N TYR A 112 0.39 7.34 4.13
CA TYR A 112 1.11 7.11 5.39
C TYR A 112 0.54 7.97 6.50
N PHE A 113 0.54 7.48 7.75
CA PHE A 113 0.14 8.31 8.89
C PHE A 113 1.25 9.27 9.30
N LEU A 114 0.86 10.43 9.80
CA LEU A 114 1.70 11.30 10.61
C LEU A 114 1.56 10.94 12.09
N PRO A 115 2.55 11.29 12.93
CA PRO A 115 2.48 11.05 14.38
C PRO A 115 1.18 11.57 14.99
N GLY A 116 0.56 10.72 15.82
CA GLY A 116 -0.75 10.98 16.44
C GLY A 116 -1.94 10.52 15.62
N ASP A 117 -1.72 9.86 14.45
CA ASP A 117 -2.69 9.13 13.62
C ASP A 117 -3.94 9.92 13.20
N SER A 118 -3.89 11.25 13.35
CA SER A 118 -4.97 12.17 12.97
C SER A 118 -4.75 12.86 11.62
N VAL A 119 -3.59 12.69 11.01
CA VAL A 119 -3.26 13.23 9.69
C VAL A 119 -2.67 12.10 8.84
N VAL A 120 -3.11 12.04 7.59
CA VAL A 120 -2.58 11.11 6.58
C VAL A 120 -1.94 11.91 5.45
N VAL A 121 -0.72 11.53 5.03
CA VAL A 121 -0.13 11.98 3.78
C VAL A 121 -0.41 10.94 2.70
N TYR A 122 -0.72 11.37 1.49
CA TYR A 122 -0.84 10.52 0.29
C TYR A 122 -0.60 11.34 -0.96
N ALA A 123 -0.28 10.69 -2.07
CA ALA A 123 -0.19 11.32 -3.37
C ALA A 123 -1.56 11.28 -4.07
N THR A 124 -1.91 12.35 -4.82
CA THR A 124 -3.17 12.43 -5.57
C THR A 124 -3.01 13.22 -6.86
N THR A 125 -3.75 12.82 -7.91
CA THR A 125 -3.87 13.58 -9.16
C THR A 125 -5.02 14.57 -9.14
N GLU A 126 -5.83 14.60 -8.08
CA GLU A 126 -7.08 15.36 -7.95
C GLU A 126 -6.89 16.87 -8.25
N GLN A 127 -5.72 17.42 -7.94
CA GLN A 127 -5.45 18.86 -8.15
C GLN A 127 -5.39 19.23 -9.64
N ALA A 128 -4.90 18.33 -10.47
CA ALA A 128 -4.75 18.53 -11.90
C ALA A 128 -5.93 17.98 -12.70
N ASP A 129 -6.46 16.81 -12.31
CA ASP A 129 -7.61 16.16 -12.95
C ASP A 129 -8.41 15.34 -11.95
N ILE A 130 -9.71 15.59 -11.90
CA ILE A 130 -10.66 14.83 -11.06
C ILE A 130 -11.00 13.46 -11.66
N ALA A 131 -10.72 13.22 -12.93
CA ALA A 131 -10.91 11.93 -13.56
C ALA A 131 -9.85 10.92 -13.12
N CYS A 132 -10.20 9.65 -13.16
CA CYS A 132 -9.23 8.56 -12.99
C CYS A 132 -8.31 8.51 -14.21
N PRO A 133 -7.00 8.74 -14.09
CA PRO A 133 -6.10 8.65 -15.22
C PRO A 133 -6.04 7.21 -15.74
N GLU A 134 -5.88 7.07 -17.05
CA GLU A 134 -5.70 5.76 -17.68
C GLU A 134 -4.41 5.09 -17.19
N VAL A 135 -4.51 3.80 -16.91
CA VAL A 135 -3.36 2.96 -16.58
C VAL A 135 -3.00 2.15 -17.82
N PRO A 136 -1.80 2.30 -18.37
CA PRO A 136 -1.38 1.45 -19.47
C PRO A 136 -1.34 0.00 -19.03
N GLU A 137 -2.08 -0.89 -19.73
CA GLU A 137 -2.03 -2.34 -19.43
C GLU A 137 -0.63 -2.90 -19.60
N ARG A 138 0.08 -2.39 -20.61
CA ARG A 138 1.45 -2.73 -20.95
C ARG A 138 2.15 -1.52 -21.57
N GLY A 139 3.44 -1.37 -21.29
CA GLY A 139 4.30 -0.42 -21.95
C GLY A 139 4.71 -0.88 -23.36
N PRO A 140 5.63 -0.17 -24.01
CA PRO A 140 6.19 -0.54 -25.29
C PRO A 140 6.65 -2.01 -25.30
N GLU A 141 6.42 -2.71 -26.41
CA GLU A 141 6.79 -4.13 -26.59
C GLU A 141 6.14 -5.10 -25.59
N GLY A 142 5.01 -4.72 -24.97
CA GLY A 142 4.30 -5.55 -24.02
C GLY A 142 4.95 -5.68 -22.64
N ARG A 143 5.85 -4.77 -22.27
CA ARG A 143 6.57 -4.75 -20.99
C ARG A 143 5.63 -4.41 -19.83
N TYR A 144 5.94 -4.95 -18.66
CA TYR A 144 5.29 -4.52 -17.42
C TYR A 144 5.90 -3.18 -16.99
N VAL A 145 5.07 -2.16 -16.84
CA VAL A 145 5.49 -0.80 -16.49
C VAL A 145 4.60 -0.22 -15.40
N TRP A 146 5.16 0.70 -14.61
CA TRP A 146 4.40 1.58 -13.72
C TRP A 146 4.30 2.96 -14.35
N PRO A 147 3.08 3.56 -14.38
CA PRO A 147 2.92 4.94 -14.78
C PRO A 147 3.44 5.90 -13.70
N ILE A 148 4.14 6.92 -14.14
CA ILE A 148 4.65 8.01 -13.31
C ILE A 148 3.88 9.26 -13.71
N TYR A 149 2.72 9.47 -13.04
CA TYR A 149 1.89 10.62 -13.37
C TYR A 149 2.52 11.91 -12.85
N PRO A 150 2.95 12.86 -13.73
CA PRO A 150 3.54 14.13 -13.28
C PRO A 150 2.54 15.04 -12.55
N THR A 151 1.30 14.62 -12.49
CA THR A 151 0.20 15.29 -11.78
C THR A 151 -0.02 14.80 -10.36
N TYR A 152 0.80 13.87 -9.88
CA TYR A 152 0.76 13.50 -8.47
C TYR A 152 1.38 14.59 -7.61
N ASP A 153 0.57 15.11 -6.69
CA ASP A 153 1.00 15.99 -5.62
C ASP A 153 0.79 15.33 -4.25
N LEU A 154 1.66 15.62 -3.29
CA LEU A 154 1.50 15.17 -1.92
C LEU A 154 0.46 16.04 -1.19
N VAL A 155 -0.48 15.38 -0.51
CA VAL A 155 -1.53 16.02 0.28
C VAL A 155 -1.48 15.54 1.73
N LEU A 156 -1.47 16.47 2.68
CA LEU A 156 -1.80 16.22 4.07
C LEU A 156 -3.31 16.34 4.26
N HIS A 157 -3.92 15.30 4.80
CA HIS A 157 -5.35 15.29 5.11
C HIS A 157 -5.58 15.07 6.60
N ASN A 158 -6.13 16.06 7.27
CA ASN A 158 -6.49 15.97 8.68
C ASN A 158 -7.83 15.24 8.84
N LEU A 159 -7.82 14.08 9.48
CA LEU A 159 -9.00 13.22 9.62
C LEU A 159 -10.06 13.81 10.57
N ASN A 160 -9.67 14.69 11.50
CA ASN A 160 -10.58 15.30 12.45
C ASN A 160 -11.31 16.53 11.88
N THR A 161 -10.59 17.36 11.08
CA THR A 161 -11.14 18.60 10.53
C THR A 161 -11.57 18.46 9.06
N ASN A 162 -11.15 17.38 8.39
CA ASN A 162 -11.30 17.14 6.95
C ASN A 162 -10.59 18.20 6.08
N GLU A 163 -9.63 18.93 6.65
CA GLU A 163 -8.80 19.87 5.91
C GLU A 163 -7.72 19.16 5.11
N LYS A 164 -7.49 19.63 3.90
CA LYS A 164 -6.48 19.12 2.97
C LYS A 164 -5.51 20.23 2.59
N ASN A 165 -4.22 19.95 2.65
CA ASN A 165 -3.16 20.86 2.27
C ASN A 165 -2.19 20.16 1.31
N VAL A 166 -2.00 20.75 0.12
CA VAL A 166 -0.96 20.30 -0.82
C VAL A 166 0.40 20.73 -0.28
N ILE A 167 1.35 19.82 -0.26
CA ILE A 167 2.70 20.06 0.28
C ILE A 167 3.77 19.66 -0.73
N ALA A 168 4.96 20.24 -0.60
CA ALA A 168 6.14 19.94 -1.45
C ALA A 168 5.84 19.95 -2.97
N ALA A 169 4.78 20.67 -3.38
CA ALA A 169 4.28 20.66 -4.74
C ALA A 169 5.34 21.08 -5.76
N SER A 170 5.36 20.37 -6.89
CA SER A 170 6.15 20.70 -8.07
C SER A 170 5.32 20.44 -9.34
N SER A 171 5.84 20.75 -10.51
CA SER A 171 5.22 20.37 -11.78
C SER A 171 5.63 18.96 -12.23
N SER A 172 5.96 18.09 -11.30
CA SER A 172 6.57 16.77 -11.52
C SER A 172 5.84 15.72 -10.68
N TYR A 173 6.16 14.45 -10.88
CA TYR A 173 5.73 13.38 -10.01
C TYR A 173 6.26 13.59 -8.59
N ASP A 174 5.36 13.69 -7.61
CA ASP A 174 5.66 13.72 -6.18
C ASP A 174 4.78 12.66 -5.47
N ALA A 175 5.37 11.55 -5.04
CA ALA A 175 4.63 10.43 -4.44
C ALA A 175 5.49 9.57 -3.49
N GLU A 176 4.93 8.48 -3.00
CA GLU A 176 5.60 7.48 -2.15
C GLU A 176 6.16 8.08 -0.84
N ALA A 177 5.42 9.01 -0.24
CA ALA A 177 5.86 9.68 0.98
C ALA A 177 5.72 8.78 2.21
N THR A 178 6.79 8.68 2.99
CA THR A 178 6.78 8.04 4.32
C THR A 178 7.37 8.98 5.38
N VAL A 179 7.00 8.76 6.65
CA VAL A 179 7.32 9.65 7.76
C VAL A 179 8.34 8.99 8.68
N SER A 180 9.33 9.78 9.12
CA SER A 180 10.31 9.36 10.12
C SER A 180 9.63 8.96 11.44
N PRO A 181 10.05 7.86 12.07
CA PRO A 181 9.54 7.48 13.39
C PRO A 181 9.73 8.56 14.47
N LYS A 182 10.68 9.48 14.27
CA LYS A 182 10.87 10.67 15.13
C LYS A 182 9.78 11.73 14.95
N GLY A 183 8.98 11.65 13.87
CA GLY A 183 7.95 12.63 13.56
C GLY A 183 8.51 14.03 13.23
N ASP A 184 9.70 14.09 12.64
CA ASP A 184 10.42 15.34 12.35
C ASP A 184 10.47 15.66 10.84
N ARG A 185 10.34 14.66 9.97
CA ARG A 185 10.50 14.80 8.52
C ARG A 185 9.83 13.65 7.76
N MET A 186 9.68 13.83 6.46
CA MET A 186 9.30 12.76 5.51
C MET A 186 10.34 12.59 4.43
N VAL A 187 10.31 11.42 3.78
CA VAL A 187 10.99 11.11 2.53
C VAL A 187 9.95 10.82 1.46
N PHE A 188 10.19 11.21 0.23
CA PHE A 188 9.30 10.96 -0.92
C PHE A 188 10.09 10.83 -2.21
N THR A 189 9.47 10.26 -3.24
CA THR A 189 10.04 10.12 -4.58
C THR A 189 9.56 11.27 -5.46
N SER A 190 10.47 11.87 -6.25
CA SER A 190 10.11 12.98 -7.14
C SER A 190 10.94 12.97 -8.43
N THR A 191 10.31 13.43 -9.53
CA THR A 191 11.01 13.65 -10.81
C THR A 191 11.41 15.10 -11.04
N ARG A 192 11.43 15.95 -10.01
CA ARG A 192 11.68 17.43 -10.11
C ARG A 192 13.04 17.80 -10.72
N ASN A 193 14.02 16.91 -10.71
CA ASN A 193 15.34 17.09 -11.33
C ASN A 193 15.51 16.29 -12.63
N GLY A 194 14.41 15.72 -13.16
CA GLY A 194 14.42 14.98 -14.43
C GLY A 194 14.71 13.48 -14.30
N ASP A 195 14.92 12.97 -13.10
CA ASP A 195 15.05 11.54 -12.77
C ASP A 195 14.19 11.22 -11.55
N LEU A 196 13.96 9.94 -11.30
CA LEU A 196 13.24 9.46 -10.11
C LEU A 196 14.21 9.36 -8.94
N ASP A 197 14.24 10.42 -8.13
CA ASP A 197 15.12 10.55 -6.98
C ASP A 197 14.35 10.66 -5.66
N LEU A 198 15.02 10.31 -4.57
CA LEU A 198 14.51 10.53 -3.21
C LEU A 198 14.78 11.95 -2.74
N TYR A 199 13.79 12.51 -2.07
CA TYR A 199 13.85 13.81 -1.41
C TYR A 199 13.36 13.71 0.02
N THR A 200 13.91 14.51 0.91
CA THR A 200 13.37 14.71 2.26
C THR A 200 12.80 16.11 2.42
N CYS A 201 11.83 16.28 3.28
CA CYS A 201 11.29 17.58 3.68
C CYS A 201 10.76 17.54 5.12
N ASP A 202 10.47 18.72 5.66
CA ASP A 202 9.73 18.84 6.94
C ASP A 202 8.29 18.29 6.76
N LEU A 203 7.59 18.01 7.85
CA LEU A 203 6.22 17.46 7.80
C LEU A 203 5.20 18.38 7.12
N ASP A 204 5.49 19.65 6.98
CA ASP A 204 4.66 20.62 6.26
C ASP A 204 5.09 20.84 4.79
N GLY A 205 6.03 20.01 4.29
CA GLY A 205 6.52 20.07 2.93
C GLY A 205 7.59 21.13 2.66
N ARG A 206 8.05 21.87 3.68
CA ARG A 206 9.16 22.83 3.54
C ARG A 206 10.53 22.17 3.61
N ASN A 207 11.57 22.93 3.28
CA ASN A 207 12.97 22.49 3.35
C ASN A 207 13.28 21.24 2.53
N VAL A 208 12.70 21.14 1.33
CA VAL A 208 12.93 20.02 0.41
C VAL A 208 14.42 19.89 0.07
N ARG A 209 14.97 18.69 0.26
CA ARG A 209 16.38 18.36 -0.01
C ARG A 209 16.47 17.05 -0.77
N GLN A 210 17.26 17.04 -1.85
CA GLN A 210 17.57 15.84 -2.60
C GLN A 210 18.49 14.91 -1.79
N VAL A 211 18.18 13.61 -1.82
CA VAL A 211 18.92 12.54 -1.12
C VAL A 211 19.72 11.71 -2.12
N THR A 212 19.10 11.32 -3.24
CA THR A 212 19.74 10.54 -4.31
C THR A 212 19.89 11.36 -5.59
N ASN A 213 20.85 11.00 -6.44
CA ASN A 213 21.11 11.66 -7.71
C ASN A 213 21.82 10.74 -8.73
N THR A 214 21.73 9.43 -8.52
CA THR A 214 22.34 8.44 -9.43
C THR A 214 21.29 8.02 -10.45
N LEU A 215 21.64 8.06 -11.74
CA LEU A 215 20.72 7.71 -12.82
C LEU A 215 20.04 6.37 -12.59
N GLY A 216 18.72 6.38 -12.67
CA GLY A 216 17.85 5.24 -12.46
C GLY A 216 16.75 5.53 -11.43
N TYR A 217 15.82 4.62 -11.31
CA TYR A 217 14.72 4.77 -10.35
C TYR A 217 15.23 4.61 -8.90
N ASP A 218 14.92 5.57 -8.07
CA ASP A 218 15.00 5.50 -6.60
C ASP A 218 13.62 5.79 -6.00
N GLY A 219 13.00 4.86 -5.28
CA GLY A 219 11.66 5.09 -4.75
C GLY A 219 11.20 4.11 -3.68
N GLY A 220 10.06 4.44 -3.06
CA GLY A 220 9.45 3.66 -2.00
C GLY A 220 10.33 3.54 -0.77
N ALA A 221 10.85 4.66 -0.29
CA ALA A 221 11.79 4.70 0.83
C ALA A 221 11.09 4.69 2.19
N PHE A 222 11.72 4.01 3.16
CA PHE A 222 11.33 3.99 4.56
C PHE A 222 12.49 4.36 5.46
N PHE A 223 12.20 5.05 6.56
CA PHE A 223 13.17 5.30 7.60
C PHE A 223 13.44 4.07 8.46
N SER A 224 14.66 3.93 8.95
CA SER A 224 15.00 2.99 10.02
C SER A 224 14.24 3.30 11.32
N PRO A 225 14.12 2.34 12.26
CA PRO A 225 13.44 2.56 13.52
C PRO A 225 13.99 3.74 14.34
N ASP A 226 15.29 4.04 14.20
CA ASP A 226 15.95 5.19 14.83
C ASP A 226 15.84 6.49 14.00
N GLY A 227 15.27 6.44 12.78
CA GLY A 227 15.10 7.59 11.89
C GLY A 227 16.41 8.13 11.27
N GLU A 228 17.53 7.42 11.39
CA GLU A 228 18.84 7.87 10.91
C GLU A 228 19.15 7.39 9.47
N TRP A 229 18.55 6.28 9.04
CA TRP A 229 18.79 5.65 7.75
C TRP A 229 17.54 5.63 6.91
N LEU A 230 17.71 5.55 5.59
CA LEU A 230 16.69 5.28 4.58
C LEU A 230 16.98 3.95 3.91
N LEU A 231 15.95 3.20 3.62
CA LEU A 231 15.94 1.96 2.88
C LEU A 231 14.96 2.10 1.72
N TRP A 232 15.38 1.74 0.49
CA TRP A 232 14.52 1.87 -0.69
C TRP A 232 14.84 0.83 -1.76
N ARG A 233 14.00 0.75 -2.78
CA ARG A 233 14.26 -0.03 -4.00
C ARG A 233 14.80 0.89 -5.09
N ALA A 234 15.74 0.39 -5.87
CA ALA A 234 16.33 1.16 -6.96
C ALA A 234 16.68 0.30 -8.17
N SER A 235 16.56 0.90 -9.37
CA SER A 235 17.17 0.35 -10.58
C SER A 235 18.44 1.14 -10.93
N ARG A 236 19.41 0.46 -11.55
CA ARG A 236 20.67 1.06 -11.96
C ARG A 236 21.03 0.59 -13.36
N PRO A 237 20.57 1.28 -14.43
CA PRO A 237 20.95 0.94 -15.79
C PRO A 237 22.47 1.08 -15.97
N GLN A 238 23.13 0.06 -16.48
CA GLN A 238 24.60 -0.03 -16.55
C GLN A 238 25.11 0.12 -17.99
N THR A 239 24.38 -0.35 -18.99
CA THR A 239 24.76 -0.32 -20.39
C THR A 239 24.12 0.89 -21.10
N GLU A 240 24.68 1.32 -22.23
CA GLU A 240 24.08 2.38 -23.05
C GLU A 240 22.63 2.03 -23.44
N GLU A 241 22.37 0.78 -23.82
CA GLU A 241 21.04 0.30 -24.18
C GLU A 241 20.04 0.40 -22.99
N GLU A 242 20.45 0.00 -21.80
CA GLU A 242 19.63 0.10 -20.59
C GLU A 242 19.35 1.57 -20.23
N VAL A 243 20.34 2.45 -20.36
CA VAL A 243 20.21 3.89 -20.11
C VAL A 243 19.24 4.54 -21.10
N GLU A 244 19.38 4.24 -22.41
CA GLU A 244 18.47 4.75 -23.44
C GLU A 244 17.04 4.26 -23.20
N LYS A 245 16.88 2.97 -22.89
CA LYS A 245 15.60 2.36 -22.56
C LYS A 245 14.94 3.02 -21.35
N TYR A 246 15.69 3.21 -20.27
CA TYR A 246 15.19 3.86 -19.06
C TYR A 246 14.70 5.29 -19.34
N LYS A 247 15.53 6.10 -20.02
CA LYS A 247 15.18 7.47 -20.38
C LYS A 247 13.97 7.54 -21.29
N ALA A 248 13.89 6.67 -22.31
CA ALA A 248 12.77 6.62 -23.24
C ALA A 248 11.45 6.25 -22.56
N LEU A 249 11.47 5.42 -21.52
CA LEU A 249 10.29 5.12 -20.70
C LEU A 249 9.93 6.31 -19.81
N LEU A 250 10.90 6.92 -19.16
CA LEU A 250 10.68 8.08 -18.28
C LEU A 250 10.11 9.29 -19.05
N GLU A 251 10.57 9.55 -20.27
CA GLU A 251 9.99 10.56 -21.18
C GLU A 251 8.52 10.30 -21.51
N GLN A 252 8.07 9.03 -21.43
CA GLN A 252 6.68 8.62 -21.58
C GLN A 252 5.94 8.52 -20.23
N ASN A 253 6.51 9.04 -19.15
CA ASN A 253 6.01 8.93 -17.79
C ASN A 253 5.79 7.48 -17.35
N MET A 254 6.74 6.61 -17.65
CA MET A 254 6.72 5.19 -17.27
C MET A 254 8.07 4.74 -16.74
N VAL A 255 8.06 3.71 -15.90
CA VAL A 255 9.25 2.96 -15.48
C VAL A 255 8.98 1.46 -15.55
N GLU A 256 10.04 0.69 -15.80
CA GLU A 256 9.99 -0.78 -15.76
C GLU A 256 10.52 -1.30 -14.41
N PRO A 257 9.67 -1.89 -13.56
CA PRO A 257 10.06 -2.26 -12.19
C PRO A 257 10.59 -3.70 -12.08
N THR A 258 11.13 -4.26 -13.16
CA THR A 258 11.47 -5.69 -13.25
C THR A 258 12.90 -6.03 -12.84
N SER A 259 13.75 -5.02 -12.68
CA SER A 259 15.15 -5.17 -12.25
C SER A 259 15.47 -4.11 -11.20
N MET A 260 15.21 -4.45 -9.95
CA MET A 260 15.42 -3.56 -8.82
C MET A 260 16.12 -4.27 -7.68
N GLU A 261 17.04 -3.57 -7.03
CA GLU A 261 17.77 -4.02 -5.85
C GLU A 261 17.52 -3.07 -4.68
N LEU A 262 17.84 -3.51 -3.47
CA LEU A 262 17.65 -2.72 -2.26
C LEU A 262 18.91 -1.93 -1.92
N PHE A 263 18.71 -0.69 -1.52
CA PHE A 263 19.74 0.24 -1.11
C PHE A 263 19.43 0.82 0.27
N VAL A 264 20.49 1.18 0.99
CA VAL A 264 20.41 1.89 2.26
C VAL A 264 21.41 3.03 2.28
N ALA A 265 21.04 4.15 2.89
CA ALA A 265 21.94 5.28 3.14
C ALA A 265 21.52 6.01 4.41
N LYS A 266 22.38 6.87 4.93
CA LYS A 266 21.92 7.86 5.93
C LYS A 266 20.85 8.75 5.33
N ALA A 267 19.96 9.27 6.17
CA ALA A 267 18.84 10.11 5.73
C ALA A 267 19.26 11.41 5.01
N ASN A 268 20.54 11.76 5.06
CA ASN A 268 21.13 12.85 4.29
C ASN A 268 21.78 12.40 2.97
N GLY A 269 21.64 11.12 2.58
CA GLY A 269 22.22 10.53 1.36
C GLY A 269 23.66 10.05 1.49
N SER A 270 24.34 10.27 2.62
CA SER A 270 25.70 9.76 2.83
C SER A 270 25.72 8.26 3.17
N GLU A 271 26.88 7.63 3.02
CA GLU A 271 27.12 6.20 3.34
C GLU A 271 26.18 5.24 2.57
N MET A 272 25.81 5.60 1.33
CA MET A 272 24.96 4.78 0.47
C MET A 272 25.63 3.44 0.14
N LYS A 273 24.88 2.36 0.28
CA LYS A 273 25.29 1.01 -0.13
C LYS A 273 24.11 0.20 -0.66
N GLN A 274 24.39 -0.68 -1.60
CA GLN A 274 23.47 -1.69 -2.07
C GLN A 274 23.47 -2.89 -1.10
N ILE A 275 22.28 -3.40 -0.75
CA ILE A 275 22.11 -4.54 0.17
C ILE A 275 21.98 -5.83 -0.61
N THR A 276 21.21 -5.82 -1.72
CA THR A 276 20.91 -7.04 -2.49
C THR A 276 21.54 -7.00 -3.87
N THR A 277 21.89 -8.19 -4.36
CA THR A 277 22.34 -8.46 -5.74
C THR A 277 21.68 -9.75 -6.23
N LEU A 278 20.37 -9.84 -6.02
CA LEU A 278 19.60 -11.08 -6.24
C LEU A 278 19.10 -11.20 -7.67
N GLY A 279 19.04 -10.09 -8.38
CA GLY A 279 18.35 -10.01 -9.66
C GLY A 279 16.83 -10.07 -9.50
N GLY A 280 16.12 -9.93 -10.63
CA GLY A 280 14.65 -9.84 -10.62
C GLY A 280 14.17 -8.53 -9.98
N ALA A 281 12.97 -8.57 -9.44
CA ALA A 281 12.33 -7.44 -8.80
C ALA A 281 12.33 -7.64 -7.29
N ASN A 282 13.01 -6.75 -6.57
CA ASN A 282 13.04 -6.69 -5.12
C ASN A 282 12.33 -5.40 -4.69
N TRP A 283 11.11 -5.52 -4.15
CA TRP A 283 10.18 -4.42 -3.91
C TRP A 283 9.80 -4.26 -2.45
N ALA A 284 9.20 -3.11 -2.16
CA ALA A 284 8.53 -2.81 -0.90
C ALA A 284 9.36 -3.20 0.32
N PRO A 285 10.62 -2.73 0.44
CA PRO A 285 11.44 -3.05 1.59
C PRO A 285 10.93 -2.33 2.84
N PHE A 286 11.05 -2.99 3.99
CA PHE A 286 10.73 -2.41 5.29
C PHE A 286 11.74 -2.88 6.35
N PHE A 287 12.14 -1.98 7.25
CA PHE A 287 13.03 -2.35 8.34
C PHE A 287 12.37 -3.30 9.34
N HIS A 288 13.08 -4.32 9.75
CA HIS A 288 12.73 -5.08 10.94
C HIS A 288 12.87 -4.17 12.19
N PRO A 289 12.05 -4.35 13.24
CA PRO A 289 12.11 -3.52 14.45
C PRO A 289 13.49 -3.46 15.14
N SER A 290 14.31 -4.52 14.97
CA SER A 290 15.71 -4.54 15.47
C SER A 290 16.62 -3.50 14.80
N GLY A 291 16.26 -3.06 13.57
CA GLY A 291 17.04 -2.10 12.79
C GLY A 291 18.25 -2.68 12.05
N ASP A 292 18.56 -3.95 12.20
CA ASP A 292 19.72 -4.62 11.57
C ASP A 292 19.33 -5.56 10.40
N LYS A 293 18.03 -5.78 10.19
CA LYS A 293 17.45 -6.58 9.11
C LYS A 293 16.38 -5.81 8.37
N VAL A 294 16.03 -6.28 7.18
CA VAL A 294 14.95 -5.75 6.36
C VAL A 294 14.11 -6.87 5.79
N LEU A 295 12.80 -6.64 5.68
CA LEU A 295 11.88 -7.47 4.92
C LEU A 295 11.64 -6.84 3.55
N PHE A 296 11.38 -7.65 2.55
CA PHE A 296 11.07 -7.18 1.19
C PHE A 296 10.33 -8.25 0.39
N SER A 297 9.63 -7.82 -0.63
CA SER A 297 8.98 -8.72 -1.59
C SER A 297 9.90 -8.99 -2.77
N SER A 298 10.01 -10.24 -3.20
CA SER A 298 10.92 -10.59 -4.28
C SER A 298 10.45 -11.77 -5.13
N ASN A 299 10.77 -11.70 -6.41
CA ASN A 299 10.64 -12.80 -7.36
C ASN A 299 11.99 -13.37 -7.83
N HIS A 300 13.10 -13.09 -7.13
CA HIS A 300 14.45 -13.45 -7.57
C HIS A 300 14.64 -14.94 -7.87
N LYS A 301 13.89 -15.81 -7.19
CA LYS A 301 13.96 -17.26 -7.43
C LYS A 301 13.43 -17.70 -8.79
N THR A 302 12.52 -16.94 -9.38
CA THR A 302 11.79 -17.33 -10.60
C THR A 302 11.90 -16.30 -11.72
N GLY A 303 12.18 -15.03 -11.39
CA GLY A 303 12.10 -13.89 -12.31
C GLY A 303 10.67 -13.55 -12.75
N ARG A 304 9.67 -14.23 -12.17
CA ARG A 304 8.23 -14.08 -12.47
C ARG A 304 7.43 -14.25 -11.18
N PHE A 305 6.14 -14.62 -11.25
CA PHE A 305 5.40 -15.11 -10.11
C PHE A 305 5.93 -16.49 -9.67
N PRO A 306 5.89 -16.81 -8.35
CA PRO A 306 5.38 -15.97 -7.28
C PRO A 306 6.33 -14.85 -6.85
N PHE A 307 5.76 -13.83 -6.19
CA PHE A 307 6.49 -12.94 -5.29
C PHE A 307 6.26 -13.41 -3.86
N ASN A 308 7.33 -13.54 -3.09
CA ASN A 308 7.24 -13.85 -1.68
C ASN A 308 7.98 -12.81 -0.84
N ILE A 309 7.67 -12.76 0.44
CA ILE A 309 8.38 -11.93 1.41
C ILE A 309 9.64 -12.67 1.84
N PHE A 310 10.76 -11.95 1.84
CA PHE A 310 12.05 -12.37 2.32
C PHE A 310 12.57 -11.42 3.39
N MET A 311 13.50 -11.90 4.19
CA MET A 311 14.26 -11.12 5.17
C MET A 311 15.74 -11.26 4.89
N ILE A 312 16.52 -10.18 5.09
CA ILE A 312 17.97 -10.16 4.90
C ILE A 312 18.61 -9.18 5.88
N ASN A 313 19.84 -9.47 6.30
CA ASN A 313 20.62 -8.52 7.11
C ASN A 313 21.07 -7.31 6.29
N LEU A 314 21.31 -6.16 6.93
CA LEU A 314 21.80 -4.95 6.26
C LEU A 314 23.18 -5.10 5.62
N ASP A 315 23.94 -6.12 5.96
CA ASP A 315 25.21 -6.45 5.32
C ASP A 315 25.06 -7.35 4.07
N GLY A 316 23.82 -7.75 3.74
CA GLY A 316 23.50 -8.63 2.62
C GLY A 316 23.59 -10.12 2.93
N SER A 317 23.90 -10.50 4.17
CA SER A 317 23.94 -11.90 4.60
C SER A 317 22.59 -12.36 5.16
N GLY A 318 22.44 -13.66 5.39
CA GLY A 318 21.29 -14.23 6.13
C GLY A 318 19.97 -14.14 5.38
N LEU A 319 19.97 -14.22 4.05
CA LEU A 319 18.73 -14.24 3.25
C LEU A 319 17.83 -15.41 3.66
N GLU A 320 16.60 -15.10 4.06
CA GLU A 320 15.59 -16.02 4.51
C GLU A 320 14.26 -15.77 3.83
N GLN A 321 13.54 -16.83 3.44
CA GLN A 321 12.17 -16.72 2.91
C GLN A 321 11.17 -16.78 4.05
N ILE A 322 10.23 -15.83 4.07
CA ILE A 322 9.23 -15.68 5.13
C ILE A 322 7.86 -16.22 4.70
N THR A 323 7.43 -15.94 3.45
CA THR A 323 6.17 -16.46 2.92
C THR A 323 6.39 -17.45 1.80
N PHE A 324 5.45 -18.40 1.64
CA PHE A 324 5.62 -19.56 0.75
C PHE A 324 4.41 -19.82 -0.14
N ASP A 325 3.51 -18.87 -0.30
CA ASP A 325 2.38 -18.99 -1.21
C ASP A 325 2.85 -18.96 -2.68
N GLU A 326 2.12 -19.63 -3.57
CA GLU A 326 2.35 -19.59 -5.03
C GLU A 326 1.77 -18.33 -5.69
N ALA A 327 1.41 -17.35 -4.89
CA ALA A 327 0.71 -16.15 -5.29
C ALA A 327 1.62 -14.90 -5.25
N PHE A 328 1.08 -13.79 -4.82
CA PHE A 328 1.78 -12.52 -4.67
C PHE A 328 1.68 -12.07 -3.22
N ASP A 329 2.80 -12.07 -2.52
CA ASP A 329 2.93 -11.51 -1.18
C ASP A 329 3.87 -10.30 -1.23
N SER A 330 3.40 -9.13 -0.78
CA SER A 330 4.15 -7.89 -0.86
C SER A 330 3.78 -6.88 0.22
N PHE A 331 4.49 -5.77 0.25
CA PHE A 331 4.28 -4.64 1.17
C PHE A 331 4.29 -5.07 2.65
N PRO A 332 5.34 -5.80 3.10
CA PRO A 332 5.46 -6.12 4.52
C PRO A 332 5.71 -4.85 5.32
N MET A 333 4.98 -4.69 6.43
CA MET A 333 5.20 -3.60 7.38
C MET A 333 4.95 -4.06 8.80
N PHE A 334 5.92 -3.89 9.67
CA PHE A 334 5.76 -4.14 11.09
C PHE A 334 4.89 -3.08 11.75
N SER A 335 4.09 -3.51 12.73
CA SER A 335 3.48 -2.57 13.67
C SER A 335 4.58 -1.83 14.45
N PRO A 336 4.33 -0.60 14.93
CA PRO A 336 5.31 0.18 15.70
C PRO A 336 5.86 -0.54 16.93
N ASP A 337 5.07 -1.43 17.55
CA ASP A 337 5.49 -2.26 18.69
C ASP A 337 6.25 -3.54 18.27
N GLY A 338 6.40 -3.78 16.96
CA GLY A 338 7.11 -4.94 16.41
C GLY A 338 6.41 -6.29 16.57
N THR A 339 5.19 -6.33 17.11
CA THR A 339 4.51 -7.60 17.43
C THR A 339 3.69 -8.17 16.28
N LYS A 340 3.41 -7.36 15.25
CA LYS A 340 2.58 -7.75 14.11
C LYS A 340 3.22 -7.35 12.80
N LEU A 341 2.91 -8.15 11.77
CA LEU A 341 3.24 -7.87 10.38
C LEU A 341 1.96 -7.67 9.57
N ALA A 342 1.78 -6.52 8.94
CA ALA A 342 0.82 -6.32 7.86
C ALA A 342 1.48 -6.65 6.53
N PHE A 343 0.75 -7.24 5.60
CA PHE A 343 1.21 -7.49 4.24
C PHE A 343 0.03 -7.60 3.27
N SER A 344 0.29 -7.41 2.00
CA SER A 344 -0.70 -7.61 0.94
C SER A 344 -0.46 -8.95 0.27
N SER A 345 -1.55 -9.68 0.02
CA SER A 345 -1.48 -10.99 -0.61
C SER A 345 -2.71 -11.25 -1.48
N ASN A 346 -2.51 -12.03 -2.54
CA ASN A 346 -3.62 -12.59 -3.29
C ASN A 346 -3.85 -14.08 -2.99
N ARG A 347 -3.37 -14.57 -1.86
CA ARG A 347 -3.75 -15.88 -1.31
C ARG A 347 -5.25 -15.95 -1.05
N ASN A 348 -5.87 -17.11 -1.20
CA ASN A 348 -7.30 -17.37 -0.95
C ASN A 348 -8.30 -16.50 -1.74
N ASN A 349 -7.90 -15.90 -2.81
CA ASN A 349 -8.76 -15.04 -3.65
C ASN A 349 -9.55 -15.80 -4.74
N GLY A 350 -9.64 -17.13 -4.66
CA GLY A 350 -10.36 -17.95 -5.64
C GLY A 350 -9.71 -17.97 -7.03
N ARG A 351 -8.39 -17.74 -7.11
CA ARG A 351 -7.59 -17.61 -8.34
C ARG A 351 -7.91 -16.34 -9.15
N THR A 352 -8.49 -15.34 -8.55
CA THR A 352 -8.55 -13.99 -9.13
C THR A 352 -7.18 -13.31 -8.99
N ARG A 353 -7.05 -12.08 -9.50
CA ARG A 353 -5.86 -11.24 -9.27
C ARG A 353 -6.04 -10.29 -8.09
N ASN A 354 -7.18 -10.36 -7.41
CA ASN A 354 -7.49 -9.48 -6.30
C ASN A 354 -6.44 -9.63 -5.19
N THR A 355 -5.90 -8.53 -4.76
CA THR A 355 -4.96 -8.45 -3.65
C THR A 355 -5.69 -7.98 -2.41
N ASN A 356 -5.40 -8.56 -1.25
CA ASN A 356 -6.03 -8.21 0.01
C ASN A 356 -4.99 -7.95 1.09
N VAL A 357 -5.38 -7.16 2.10
CA VAL A 357 -4.56 -6.87 3.27
C VAL A 357 -4.72 -7.99 4.30
N PHE A 358 -3.59 -8.46 4.81
CA PHE A 358 -3.48 -9.44 5.87
C PHE A 358 -2.68 -8.88 7.04
N VAL A 359 -2.94 -9.39 8.23
CA VAL A 359 -2.16 -9.15 9.43
C VAL A 359 -1.84 -10.48 10.10
N ALA A 360 -0.61 -10.65 10.52
CA ALA A 360 -0.13 -11.78 11.29
C ALA A 360 0.50 -11.32 12.61
N ASP A 361 0.48 -12.17 13.63
CA ASP A 361 1.35 -12.02 14.78
C ASP A 361 2.76 -12.47 14.37
N TRP A 362 3.78 -11.65 14.67
CA TRP A 362 5.16 -11.97 14.36
C TRP A 362 5.80 -12.87 15.44
N VAL A 363 6.54 -13.87 15.00
CA VAL A 363 7.31 -14.79 15.85
C VAL A 363 8.77 -14.76 15.41
N GLU A 364 9.70 -14.52 16.36
CA GLU A 364 11.15 -14.50 16.12
C GLU A 364 11.73 -15.87 15.75
#